data_736c9482dfb81a9df3768cfc532315fd
#
_entry.id   736c9482dfb81a9df3768cfc532315fd
#
_cell.length_a   1.000
_cell.length_b   1.000
_cell.length_c   1.000
_cell.angle_alpha   90.00
_cell.angle_beta   90.00
_cell.angle_gamma   90.00
#
_symmetry.space_group_name_H-M   'P 1'
#
loop_
_entity.id
_entity.type
_entity.pdbx_description
1 polymer ?
#
loop_
_entity_poly.entity_id
_entity_poly.type
_entity_poly.pdbx_seq_one_letter_code
_entity_poly.pdbx_strand_id
1 'polypeptide(L)'
;MRELKTIGITGASGALGKELTKIFRGNGYKVIGFTHRKNNFEINNDSPNEWIEWQCGKELLINKHLKKIDILILNHGIYDISKENSNYENSIEINALSKLKFLNLFEEIAFKNNSLIAKEIWINTSEAEILPALNPSYEISKSLIGQIVSFKKNLLDNHEKKKLKIKKIILGPFKSELNPIGIMSAEFVSVSYTHLTLPTKA
;
A
#
# COMPACT_ATOMS: atom_id res chain seq x y z
N MET A 1 -21.34 17.25 -9.98
CA MET A 1 -20.04 16.63 -10.37
C MET A 1 -19.67 15.63 -9.29
N ARG A 2 -19.32 14.39 -9.65
CA ARG A 2 -18.83 13.40 -8.68
C ARG A 2 -17.46 13.87 -8.21
N GLU A 3 -17.30 14.08 -6.92
CA GLU A 3 -16.01 14.47 -6.34
C GLU A 3 -14.97 13.37 -6.66
N LEU A 4 -13.82 13.76 -7.24
CA LEU A 4 -12.78 12.82 -7.62
C LEU A 4 -12.16 12.22 -6.36
N LYS A 5 -12.24 10.90 -6.20
CA LYS A 5 -11.59 10.22 -5.07
C LYS A 5 -10.09 10.45 -5.09
N THR A 6 -9.51 10.63 -3.90
CA THR A 6 -8.07 10.76 -3.71
C THR A 6 -7.47 9.43 -3.27
N ILE A 7 -6.44 8.97 -3.99
CA ILE A 7 -5.70 7.74 -3.69
C ILE A 7 -4.33 8.09 -3.14
N GLY A 8 -3.98 7.54 -1.99
CA GLY A 8 -2.62 7.60 -1.43
C GLY A 8 -1.86 6.32 -1.73
N ILE A 9 -0.62 6.40 -2.21
CA ILE A 9 0.21 5.23 -2.52
C ILE A 9 1.54 5.35 -1.79
N THR A 10 1.82 4.45 -0.85
CA THR A 10 3.15 4.35 -0.25
C THR A 10 4.08 3.54 -1.16
N GLY A 11 5.37 3.90 -1.22
CA GLY A 11 6.28 3.30 -2.19
C GLY A 11 5.93 3.65 -3.64
N ALA A 12 5.36 4.84 -3.88
CA ALA A 12 4.93 5.31 -5.19
C ALA A 12 6.08 5.43 -6.21
N SER A 13 7.33 5.57 -5.75
CA SER A 13 8.52 5.63 -6.60
C SER A 13 9.07 4.25 -7.03
N GLY A 14 8.56 3.16 -6.46
CA GLY A 14 8.93 1.79 -6.84
C GLY A 14 8.20 1.31 -8.11
N ALA A 15 8.61 0.14 -8.65
CA ALA A 15 8.08 -0.38 -9.91
C ALA A 15 6.55 -0.45 -9.93
N LEU A 16 5.92 -1.17 -9.00
CA LEU A 16 4.47 -1.28 -8.94
C LEU A 16 3.81 0.07 -8.59
N GLY A 17 4.43 0.89 -7.71
CA GLY A 17 3.89 2.19 -7.32
C GLY A 17 3.75 3.17 -8.50
N LYS A 18 4.71 3.16 -9.44
CA LYS A 18 4.66 3.96 -10.67
C LYS A 18 3.50 3.52 -11.56
N GLU A 19 3.35 2.21 -11.79
CA GLU A 19 2.28 1.68 -12.64
C GLU A 19 0.88 1.93 -12.03
N LEU A 20 0.74 1.76 -10.71
CA LEU A 20 -0.50 2.11 -10.02
C LEU A 20 -0.82 3.60 -10.15
N THR A 21 0.18 4.47 -10.02
CA THR A 21 0.02 5.91 -10.20
C THR A 21 -0.50 6.24 -11.59
N LYS A 22 0.16 5.70 -12.64
CA LYS A 22 -0.22 5.90 -14.04
C LYS A 22 -1.67 5.45 -14.30
N ILE A 23 -2.04 4.24 -13.85
CA ILE A 23 -3.38 3.71 -14.03
C ILE A 23 -4.43 4.58 -13.31
N PHE A 24 -4.22 4.93 -12.05
CA PHE A 24 -5.21 5.70 -11.31
C PHE A 24 -5.34 7.12 -11.83
N ARG A 25 -4.23 7.77 -12.21
CA ARG A 25 -4.25 9.07 -12.89
C ARG A 25 -5.01 9.01 -14.22
N GLY A 26 -4.73 7.98 -15.03
CA GLY A 26 -5.43 7.74 -16.30
C GLY A 26 -6.94 7.52 -16.14
N ASN A 27 -7.37 6.98 -15.00
CA ASN A 27 -8.79 6.82 -14.64
C ASN A 27 -9.39 8.04 -13.92
N GLY A 28 -8.69 9.17 -13.87
CA GLY A 28 -9.20 10.43 -13.34
C GLY A 28 -9.14 10.56 -11.81
N TYR A 29 -8.42 9.69 -11.09
CA TYR A 29 -8.21 9.84 -9.65
C TYR A 29 -7.13 10.88 -9.35
N LYS A 30 -7.27 11.59 -8.22
CA LYS A 30 -6.17 12.35 -7.64
C LYS A 30 -5.24 11.39 -6.91
N VAL A 31 -3.93 11.41 -7.20
CA VAL A 31 -2.95 10.51 -6.58
C VAL A 31 -1.96 11.31 -5.73
N ILE A 32 -1.77 10.90 -4.48
CA ILE A 32 -0.72 11.38 -3.56
C ILE A 32 0.29 10.25 -3.39
N GLY A 33 1.54 10.48 -3.82
CA GLY A 33 2.62 9.52 -3.70
C GLY A 33 3.45 9.76 -2.44
N PHE A 34 3.63 8.72 -1.61
CA PHE A 34 4.52 8.75 -0.46
C PHE A 34 5.82 8.01 -0.79
N THR A 35 6.96 8.67 -0.55
CA THR A 35 8.29 8.12 -0.86
C THR A 35 9.31 8.54 0.20
N HIS A 36 10.33 7.69 0.42
CA HIS A 36 11.48 8.03 1.26
C HIS A 36 12.64 8.66 0.46
N ARG A 37 12.54 8.66 -0.86
CA ARG A 37 13.57 9.20 -1.74
C ARG A 37 13.47 10.72 -1.78
N LYS A 38 14.56 11.40 -1.44
CA LYS A 38 14.73 12.85 -1.65
C LYS A 38 15.07 13.07 -3.12
N ASN A 39 14.10 13.36 -3.96
CA ASN A 39 14.34 13.68 -5.36
C ASN A 39 13.40 14.80 -5.79
N ASN A 40 13.88 15.64 -6.68
CA ASN A 40 13.05 16.54 -7.48
C ASN A 40 12.32 15.68 -8.52
N PHE A 41 11.23 15.04 -8.10
CA PHE A 41 10.39 14.29 -9.03
C PHE A 41 9.71 15.29 -9.99
N GLU A 42 9.94 15.12 -11.27
CA GLU A 42 9.17 15.85 -12.27
C GLU A 42 7.68 15.47 -12.16
N ILE A 43 6.83 16.49 -12.13
CA ILE A 43 5.39 16.27 -12.17
C ILE A 43 4.97 16.20 -13.63
N ASN A 44 4.59 15.01 -14.07
CA ASN A 44 4.07 14.75 -15.40
C ASN A 44 2.77 13.94 -15.31
N ASN A 45 2.22 13.52 -16.43
CA ASN A 45 0.94 12.78 -16.47
C ASN A 45 1.02 11.39 -15.80
N ASP A 46 2.20 10.80 -15.71
CA ASP A 46 2.43 9.46 -15.16
C ASP A 46 2.92 9.49 -13.70
N SER A 47 3.17 10.70 -13.15
CA SER A 47 3.58 10.90 -11.76
C SER A 47 2.41 11.26 -10.85
N PRO A 48 2.49 11.08 -9.52
CA PRO A 48 1.49 11.56 -8.59
C PRO A 48 1.22 13.06 -8.73
N ASN A 49 -0.01 13.50 -8.41
CA ASN A 49 -0.35 14.91 -8.36
C ASN A 49 0.41 15.66 -7.24
N GLU A 50 0.76 14.94 -6.18
CA GLU A 50 1.47 15.46 -5.03
C GLU A 50 2.44 14.40 -4.52
N TRP A 51 3.69 14.78 -4.25
CA TRP A 51 4.70 13.93 -3.61
C TRP A 51 4.87 14.33 -2.16
N ILE A 52 4.85 13.35 -1.27
CA ILE A 52 5.10 13.52 0.16
C ILE A 52 6.32 12.69 0.55
N GLU A 53 7.33 13.37 1.08
CA GLU A 53 8.47 12.68 1.69
C GLU A 53 8.04 12.08 3.02
N TRP A 54 8.38 10.81 3.21
CA TRP A 54 8.05 10.08 4.41
C TRP A 54 9.06 8.92 4.63
N GLN A 55 9.31 8.59 5.88
CA GLN A 55 10.18 7.50 6.30
C GLN A 55 9.45 6.60 7.28
N CYS A 56 9.69 5.27 7.21
CA CYS A 56 9.17 4.32 8.20
C CYS A 56 9.57 4.74 9.62
N GLY A 57 8.64 4.56 10.57
CA GLY A 57 8.77 5.06 11.94
C GLY A 57 8.25 6.48 12.15
N LYS A 58 7.98 7.23 11.08
CA LYS A 58 7.50 8.63 11.16
C LYS A 58 6.09 8.81 10.57
N GLU A 59 5.25 7.78 10.65
CA GLU A 59 3.90 7.75 10.04
C GLU A 59 2.99 8.87 10.57
N LEU A 60 3.15 9.25 11.84
CA LEU A 60 2.35 10.33 12.46
C LEU A 60 2.54 11.68 11.79
N LEU A 61 3.74 11.97 11.25
CA LEU A 61 4.04 13.27 10.63
C LEU A 61 3.21 13.54 9.38
N ILE A 62 2.74 12.51 8.71
CA ILE A 62 1.94 12.62 7.48
C ILE A 62 0.44 12.49 7.72
N ASN A 63 -0.03 12.47 8.98
CA ASN A 63 -1.45 12.31 9.33
C ASN A 63 -2.36 13.34 8.64
N LYS A 64 -1.91 14.61 8.49
CA LYS A 64 -2.67 15.64 7.77
C LYS A 64 -2.96 15.28 6.30
N HIS A 65 -2.05 14.55 5.65
CA HIS A 65 -2.22 14.09 4.28
C HIS A 65 -3.14 12.87 4.22
N LEU A 66 -3.04 11.94 5.19
CA LEU A 66 -3.89 10.76 5.27
C LEU A 66 -5.39 11.10 5.39
N LYS A 67 -5.73 12.20 6.06
CA LYS A 67 -7.13 12.68 6.19
C LYS A 67 -7.79 12.97 4.84
N LYS A 68 -7.01 13.42 3.85
CA LYS A 68 -7.49 13.76 2.50
C LYS A 68 -7.69 12.55 1.59
N ILE A 69 -7.23 11.36 2.01
CA ILE A 69 -7.20 10.14 1.21
C ILE A 69 -8.50 9.35 1.40
N ASP A 70 -9.09 8.88 0.31
CA ASP A 70 -10.24 7.98 0.31
C ASP A 70 -9.82 6.52 0.20
N ILE A 71 -8.76 6.24 -0.58
CA ILE A 71 -8.18 4.91 -0.74
C ILE A 71 -6.69 4.99 -0.46
N LEU A 72 -6.22 4.31 0.58
CA LEU A 72 -4.80 4.23 0.93
C LEU A 72 -4.23 2.87 0.51
N ILE A 73 -3.21 2.88 -0.36
CA ILE A 73 -2.53 1.66 -0.83
C ILE A 73 -1.15 1.57 -0.17
N LEU A 74 -0.97 0.58 0.71
CA LEU A 74 0.29 0.30 1.38
C LEU A 74 1.15 -0.63 0.53
N ASN A 75 1.94 -0.02 -0.37
CA ASN A 75 2.76 -0.74 -1.35
C ASN A 75 4.27 -0.75 -1.01
N HIS A 76 4.72 0.01 0.00
CA HIS A 76 6.13 0.01 0.41
C HIS A 76 6.58 -1.35 0.99
N GLY A 77 7.87 -1.62 0.85
CA GLY A 77 8.49 -2.83 1.40
C GLY A 77 9.95 -2.93 0.97
N ILE A 78 10.68 -3.83 1.61
CA ILE A 78 12.05 -4.18 1.27
C ILE A 78 12.21 -5.68 1.12
N TYR A 79 13.22 -6.08 0.37
CA TYR A 79 13.75 -7.44 0.27
C TYR A 79 15.25 -7.33 0.46
N ASP A 80 15.76 -7.75 1.61
CA ASP A 80 17.18 -7.67 1.94
C ASP A 80 17.88 -8.93 1.41
N ILE A 81 18.84 -8.74 0.52
CA ILE A 81 19.62 -9.81 -0.11
C ILE A 81 20.95 -10.04 0.63
N SER A 82 21.29 -9.22 1.62
CA SER A 82 22.55 -9.35 2.34
C SER A 82 22.61 -10.69 3.06
N LYS A 83 23.62 -11.50 2.70
CA LYS A 83 23.84 -12.83 3.29
C LYS A 83 24.37 -12.78 4.74
N GLU A 84 24.91 -11.63 5.14
CA GLU A 84 25.50 -11.43 6.46
C GLU A 84 24.47 -10.80 7.40
N ASN A 85 23.90 -11.63 8.27
CA ASN A 85 22.88 -11.26 9.25
C ASN A 85 21.63 -10.67 8.59
N SER A 86 20.74 -11.56 8.13
CA SER A 86 19.40 -11.16 7.73
C SER A 86 18.84 -10.17 8.76
N ASN A 87 18.72 -8.90 8.36
CA ASN A 87 18.26 -7.84 9.27
C ASN A 87 16.73 -7.99 9.46
N TYR A 88 16.38 -8.96 10.33
CA TYR A 88 14.99 -9.27 10.66
C TYR A 88 14.27 -8.02 11.18
N GLU A 89 14.94 -7.23 12.03
CA GLU A 89 14.35 -6.04 12.63
C GLU A 89 13.93 -5.03 11.56
N ASN A 90 14.80 -4.72 10.60
CA ASN A 90 14.52 -3.80 9.52
C ASN A 90 13.42 -4.34 8.59
N SER A 91 13.46 -5.63 8.27
CA SER A 91 12.41 -6.27 7.45
C SER A 91 11.05 -6.23 8.15
N ILE A 92 11.00 -6.54 9.44
CA ILE A 92 9.77 -6.49 10.25
C ILE A 92 9.28 -5.05 10.39
N GLU A 93 10.17 -4.08 10.68
CA GLU A 93 9.79 -2.68 10.82
C GLU A 93 9.16 -2.15 9.52
N ILE A 94 9.81 -2.36 8.36
CA ILE A 94 9.34 -1.78 7.10
C ILE A 94 8.16 -2.56 6.52
N ASN A 95 8.24 -3.90 6.47
CA ASN A 95 7.23 -4.71 5.79
C ASN A 95 5.97 -4.94 6.63
N ALA A 96 6.08 -4.88 7.98
CA ALA A 96 4.97 -5.20 8.88
C ALA A 96 4.59 -4.05 9.81
N LEU A 97 5.48 -3.59 10.70
CA LEU A 97 5.11 -2.64 11.74
C LEU A 97 4.73 -1.26 11.19
N SER A 98 5.45 -0.76 10.17
CA SER A 98 5.07 0.48 9.50
C SER A 98 3.68 0.39 8.88
N LYS A 99 3.35 -0.73 8.21
CA LYS A 99 2.01 -0.95 7.66
C LYS A 99 0.93 -1.03 8.75
N LEU A 100 1.23 -1.66 9.87
CA LEU A 100 0.33 -1.69 11.02
C LEU A 100 0.09 -0.27 11.58
N LYS A 101 1.14 0.56 11.69
CA LYS A 101 1.01 1.96 12.12
C LYS A 101 0.09 2.75 11.17
N PHE A 102 0.28 2.60 9.86
CA PHE A 102 -0.62 3.20 8.87
C PHE A 102 -2.07 2.70 9.00
N LEU A 103 -2.25 1.39 9.18
CA LEU A 103 -3.57 0.80 9.33
C LEU A 103 -4.29 1.40 10.54
N ASN A 104 -3.63 1.47 11.70
CA ASN A 104 -4.20 2.05 12.91
C ASN A 104 -4.55 3.55 12.73
N LEU A 105 -3.65 4.34 12.15
CA LEU A 105 -3.91 5.76 11.88
C LEU A 105 -5.08 5.98 10.93
N PHE A 106 -5.14 5.18 9.87
CA PHE A 106 -6.19 5.31 8.87
C PHE A 106 -7.54 4.82 9.39
N GLU A 107 -7.55 3.81 10.24
CA GLU A 107 -8.71 3.33 11.01
C GLU A 107 -9.29 4.45 11.90
N GLU A 108 -8.45 5.12 12.69
CA GLU A 108 -8.89 6.26 13.50
C GLU A 108 -9.48 7.40 12.64
N ILE A 109 -8.84 7.71 11.51
CA ILE A 109 -9.34 8.72 10.57
C ILE A 109 -10.70 8.33 10.02
N ALA A 110 -10.87 7.06 9.62
CA ALA A 110 -12.12 6.56 9.06
C ALA A 110 -13.25 6.58 10.08
N PHE A 111 -12.98 6.21 11.33
CA PHE A 111 -14.01 6.17 12.38
C PHE A 111 -14.43 7.56 12.86
N LYS A 112 -13.50 8.52 12.85
CA LYS A 112 -13.80 9.94 13.16
C LYS A 112 -14.46 10.69 12.01
N ASN A 113 -14.49 10.10 10.81
CA ASN A 113 -15.07 10.73 9.63
C ASN A 113 -16.60 10.57 9.64
N ASN A 114 -17.31 11.67 9.45
CA ASN A 114 -18.78 11.69 9.32
C ASN A 114 -19.27 11.49 7.88
N SER A 115 -18.38 11.21 6.93
CA SER A 115 -18.74 10.92 5.55
C SER A 115 -19.55 9.62 5.44
N LEU A 116 -20.56 9.61 4.58
CA LEU A 116 -21.32 8.41 4.21
C LEU A 116 -20.51 7.46 3.31
N ILE A 117 -19.38 7.92 2.75
CA ILE A 117 -18.51 7.13 1.89
C ILE A 117 -17.42 6.49 2.74
N ALA A 118 -17.39 5.17 2.74
CA ALA A 118 -16.33 4.41 3.43
C ALA A 118 -14.96 4.74 2.86
N LYS A 119 -13.98 4.91 3.74
CA LYS A 119 -12.56 4.91 3.36
C LYS A 119 -12.12 3.47 3.07
N GLU A 120 -11.11 3.32 2.24
CA GLU A 120 -10.56 1.99 1.92
C GLU A 120 -9.05 1.97 2.20
N ILE A 121 -8.56 0.88 2.78
CA ILE A 121 -7.13 0.63 2.90
C ILE A 121 -6.79 -0.71 2.25
N TRP A 122 -5.83 -0.69 1.32
CA TRP A 122 -5.37 -1.84 0.58
C TRP A 122 -3.93 -2.15 0.98
N ILE A 123 -3.69 -3.34 1.47
CA ILE A 123 -2.38 -3.73 1.98
C ILE A 123 -1.80 -4.80 1.05
N ASN A 124 -0.73 -4.41 0.36
CA ASN A 124 0.04 -5.31 -0.48
C ASN A 124 0.92 -6.19 0.40
N THR A 125 0.67 -7.48 0.33
CA THR A 125 1.47 -8.53 0.93
C THR A 125 2.18 -9.33 -0.17
N SER A 126 2.52 -10.58 0.06
CA SER A 126 3.20 -11.43 -0.91
C SER A 126 2.77 -12.87 -0.71
N GLU A 127 2.85 -13.69 -1.74
CA GLU A 127 2.73 -15.14 -1.60
C GLU A 127 3.77 -15.75 -0.64
N ALA A 128 4.86 -15.01 -0.34
CA ALA A 128 5.79 -15.34 0.74
C ALA A 128 5.16 -15.39 2.14
N GLU A 129 3.89 -15.02 2.29
CA GLU A 129 3.11 -15.32 3.51
C GLU A 129 2.96 -16.83 3.74
N ILE A 130 2.94 -17.62 2.68
CA ILE A 130 2.54 -19.04 2.68
C ILE A 130 3.57 -19.93 1.98
N LEU A 131 4.28 -19.38 0.97
CA LEU A 131 5.25 -20.12 0.17
C LEU A 131 6.68 -19.67 0.52
N PRO A 132 7.65 -20.61 0.51
CA PRO A 132 9.06 -20.25 0.71
C PRO A 132 9.53 -19.25 -0.36
N ALA A 133 10.24 -18.20 0.07
CA ALA A 133 10.83 -17.17 -0.78
C ALA A 133 12.35 -17.12 -0.70
N LEU A 134 12.99 -18.13 -0.12
CA LEU A 134 14.44 -18.25 0.09
C LEU A 134 15.08 -17.09 0.88
N ASN A 135 14.25 -16.33 1.59
CA ASN A 135 14.68 -15.22 2.45
C ASN A 135 13.84 -15.21 3.73
N PRO A 136 14.33 -15.79 4.84
CA PRO A 136 13.56 -15.93 6.06
C PRO A 136 13.08 -14.61 6.67
N SER A 137 13.89 -13.53 6.62
CA SER A 137 13.47 -12.22 7.15
C SER A 137 12.29 -11.62 6.37
N TYR A 138 12.31 -11.80 5.04
CA TYR A 138 11.22 -11.38 4.18
C TYR A 138 9.96 -12.22 4.44
N GLU A 139 10.08 -13.55 4.47
CA GLU A 139 8.97 -14.47 4.73
C GLU A 139 8.30 -14.18 6.07
N ILE A 140 9.08 -14.07 7.15
CA ILE A 140 8.54 -13.75 8.49
C ILE A 140 7.81 -12.41 8.48
N SER A 141 8.41 -11.36 7.87
CA SER A 141 7.80 -10.04 7.83
C SER A 141 6.50 -10.01 7.01
N LYS A 142 6.43 -10.78 5.90
CA LYS A 142 5.23 -10.89 5.08
C LYS A 142 4.13 -11.75 5.73
N SER A 143 4.52 -12.85 6.37
CA SER A 143 3.59 -13.66 7.17
C SER A 143 2.98 -12.85 8.32
N LEU A 144 3.81 -12.08 9.04
CA LEU A 144 3.35 -11.24 10.14
C LEU A 144 2.30 -10.22 9.68
N ILE A 145 2.58 -9.43 8.64
CA ILE A 145 1.59 -8.45 8.16
C ILE A 145 0.34 -9.12 7.58
N GLY A 146 0.49 -10.25 6.90
CA GLY A 146 -0.62 -11.00 6.36
C GLY A 146 -1.60 -11.46 7.43
N GLN A 147 -1.08 -11.96 8.57
CA GLN A 147 -1.87 -12.35 9.74
C GLN A 147 -2.53 -11.13 10.41
N ILE A 148 -1.77 -10.05 10.66
CA ILE A 148 -2.28 -8.81 11.24
C ILE A 148 -3.48 -8.29 10.45
N VAL A 149 -3.34 -8.19 9.11
CA VAL A 149 -4.43 -7.70 8.25
C VAL A 149 -5.65 -8.61 8.31
N SER A 150 -5.44 -9.93 8.33
CA SER A 150 -6.53 -10.90 8.42
C SER A 150 -7.30 -10.77 9.75
N PHE A 151 -6.58 -10.65 10.88
CA PHE A 151 -7.20 -10.43 12.18
C PHE A 151 -7.94 -9.09 12.26
N LYS A 152 -7.31 -8.00 11.85
CA LYS A 152 -7.94 -6.67 11.82
C LYS A 152 -9.23 -6.66 11.01
N LYS A 153 -9.23 -7.28 9.82
CA LYS A 153 -10.42 -7.38 8.99
C LYS A 153 -11.57 -8.16 9.66
N ASN A 154 -11.23 -9.20 10.40
CA ASN A 154 -12.23 -10.05 11.08
C ASN A 154 -12.78 -9.38 12.35
N LEU A 155 -11.98 -8.53 13.02
CA LEU A 155 -12.39 -7.83 14.24
C LEU A 155 -13.36 -6.67 14.00
N LEU A 156 -13.39 -6.10 12.77
CA LEU A 156 -14.32 -5.01 12.47
C LEU A 156 -15.78 -5.48 12.58
N ASP A 157 -16.57 -4.75 13.33
CA ASP A 157 -18.02 -4.97 13.39
C ASP A 157 -18.75 -4.43 12.14
N ASN A 158 -20.08 -4.61 12.06
CA ASN A 158 -20.86 -4.21 10.91
C ASN A 158 -20.94 -2.68 10.74
N HIS A 159 -20.85 -1.91 11.82
CA HIS A 159 -20.85 -0.45 11.78
C HIS A 159 -19.49 0.08 11.28
N GLU A 160 -18.41 -0.48 11.78
CA GLU A 160 -17.05 -0.16 11.39
C GLU A 160 -16.77 -0.49 9.93
N LYS A 161 -17.25 -1.64 9.42
CA LYS A 161 -17.18 -2.05 8.00
C LYS A 161 -17.87 -1.05 7.05
N LYS A 162 -18.88 -0.32 7.54
CA LYS A 162 -19.49 0.77 6.76
C LYS A 162 -18.61 2.00 6.66
N LYS A 163 -17.65 2.19 7.57
CA LYS A 163 -16.72 3.32 7.59
C LYS A 163 -15.35 3.01 6.99
N LEU A 164 -14.87 1.77 7.16
CA LEU A 164 -13.56 1.33 6.68
C LEU A 164 -13.65 -0.04 6.01
N LYS A 165 -13.11 -0.13 4.79
CA LYS A 165 -12.92 -1.39 4.07
C LYS A 165 -11.44 -1.73 4.03
N ILE A 166 -11.07 -2.89 4.59
CA ILE A 166 -9.70 -3.41 4.55
C ILE A 166 -9.61 -4.47 3.46
N LYS A 167 -8.70 -4.29 2.49
CA LYS A 167 -8.40 -5.26 1.43
C LYS A 167 -6.96 -5.75 1.58
N LYS A 168 -6.77 -7.06 1.69
CA LYS A 168 -5.47 -7.71 1.59
C LYS A 168 -5.25 -8.14 0.14
N ILE A 169 -4.12 -7.74 -0.44
CA ILE A 169 -3.76 -8.05 -1.82
C ILE A 169 -2.46 -8.85 -1.79
N ILE A 170 -2.56 -10.13 -2.12
CA ILE A 170 -1.43 -11.05 -2.15
C ILE A 170 -0.82 -10.97 -3.54
N LEU A 171 0.43 -10.50 -3.62
CA LEU A 171 1.16 -10.33 -4.86
C LEU A 171 1.99 -11.57 -5.15
N GLY A 172 1.90 -12.07 -6.38
CA GLY A 172 2.83 -13.04 -6.92
C GLY A 172 4.19 -12.42 -7.29
N PRO A 173 5.14 -13.22 -7.83
CA PRO A 173 6.49 -12.78 -8.12
C PRO A 173 6.53 -11.90 -9.37
N PHE A 174 6.49 -10.60 -9.23
CA PHE A 174 6.66 -9.65 -10.33
C PHE A 174 8.04 -9.03 -10.37
N LYS A 175 8.48 -8.64 -11.56
CA LYS A 175 9.78 -8.02 -11.82
C LYS A 175 9.85 -6.62 -11.24
N SER A 176 10.84 -6.37 -10.38
CA SER A 176 11.09 -5.08 -9.74
C SER A 176 12.56 -4.96 -9.31
N GLU A 177 12.96 -3.81 -8.80
CA GLU A 177 14.28 -3.66 -8.16
C GLU A 177 14.48 -4.65 -7.02
N LEU A 178 13.42 -5.01 -6.29
CA LEU A 178 13.43 -5.97 -5.18
C LEU A 178 13.42 -7.43 -5.65
N ASN A 179 12.92 -7.70 -6.85
CA ASN A 179 12.82 -9.04 -7.45
C ASN A 179 13.14 -8.99 -8.95
N PRO A 180 14.43 -8.98 -9.33
CA PRO A 180 14.84 -8.90 -10.75
C PRO A 180 14.40 -10.10 -11.60
N ILE A 181 14.19 -11.25 -10.96
CA ILE A 181 13.80 -12.52 -11.61
C ILE A 181 12.28 -12.77 -11.62
N GLY A 182 11.48 -11.79 -11.19
CA GLY A 182 10.03 -11.90 -11.21
C GLY A 182 9.47 -12.24 -12.60
N ILE A 183 8.43 -13.05 -12.64
CA ILE A 183 7.87 -13.60 -13.88
C ILE A 183 6.90 -12.58 -14.52
N MET A 184 6.11 -11.87 -13.72
CA MET A 184 5.12 -10.90 -14.19
C MET A 184 5.73 -9.50 -14.29
N SER A 185 5.22 -8.64 -15.20
CA SER A 185 5.55 -7.23 -15.17
C SER A 185 4.74 -6.49 -14.09
N ALA A 186 5.29 -5.39 -13.56
CA ALA A 186 4.55 -4.52 -12.64
C ALA A 186 3.30 -3.93 -13.30
N GLU A 187 3.35 -3.65 -14.60
CA GLU A 187 2.21 -3.20 -15.40
C GLU A 187 1.09 -4.24 -15.39
N PHE A 188 1.39 -5.50 -15.69
CA PHE A 188 0.39 -6.58 -15.66
C PHE A 188 -0.28 -6.72 -14.29
N VAL A 189 0.51 -6.67 -13.21
CA VAL A 189 -0.01 -6.72 -11.84
C VAL A 189 -0.91 -5.52 -11.55
N SER A 190 -0.54 -4.32 -12.01
CA SER A 190 -1.28 -3.09 -11.74
C SER A 190 -2.68 -3.07 -12.37
N VAL A 191 -2.88 -3.74 -13.51
CA VAL A 191 -4.21 -3.88 -14.15
C VAL A 191 -5.23 -4.52 -13.22
N SER A 192 -4.82 -5.47 -12.37
CA SER A 192 -5.72 -6.12 -11.41
C SER A 192 -6.36 -5.13 -10.41
N TYR A 193 -5.71 -4.00 -10.15
CA TYR A 193 -6.23 -2.98 -9.24
C TYR A 193 -7.39 -2.18 -9.81
N THR A 194 -7.53 -2.10 -11.14
CA THR A 194 -8.67 -1.41 -11.77
C THR A 194 -9.98 -2.11 -11.43
N HIS A 195 -9.99 -3.43 -11.37
CA HIS A 195 -11.17 -4.21 -10.99
C HIS A 195 -11.60 -3.99 -9.54
N LEU A 196 -10.68 -3.58 -8.66
CA LEU A 196 -10.98 -3.30 -7.27
C LEU A 196 -11.67 -1.95 -7.06
N THR A 197 -11.57 -1.04 -8.04
CA THR A 197 -12.15 0.32 -7.99
C THR A 197 -13.44 0.46 -8.78
N LEU A 198 -13.70 -0.44 -9.74
CA LEU A 198 -14.93 -0.40 -10.51
C LEU A 198 -16.12 -0.68 -9.58
N PRO A 199 -17.22 0.09 -9.69
CA PRO A 199 -18.46 -0.29 -9.04
C PRO A 199 -18.86 -1.66 -9.58
N THR A 200 -19.04 -2.63 -8.70
CA THR A 200 -19.71 -3.89 -9.04
C THR A 200 -21.04 -3.50 -9.67
N LYS A 201 -21.19 -3.80 -10.96
CA LYS A 201 -22.51 -3.66 -11.59
C LYS A 201 -23.47 -4.55 -10.79
N ALA A 202 -24.40 -3.90 -10.09
CA ALA A 202 -25.51 -4.57 -9.46
C ALA A 202 -26.44 -5.14 -10.54
#